data_944dde41c8fb82e6ed56e99d5dc69153
#
_entry.id   944dde41c8fb82e6ed56e99d5dc69153
#
_cell.length_a   1.000
_cell.length_b   1.000
_cell.length_c   1.000
_cell.angle_alpha   90.00
_cell.angle_beta   90.00
_cell.angle_gamma   90.00
#
_symmetry.space_group_name_H-M   'P 1'
#
loop_
_entity.id
_entity.type
_entity.pdbx_description
1 polymer ?
#
loop_
_entity_poly.entity_id
_entity_poly.type
_entity_poly.pdbx_seq_one_letter_code
_entity_poly.pdbx_strand_id
1 'polypeptide(L)'
;MHKSALYAACVRALGIPSRLVYGDVRNHLASPRLLSHIGGDVFFHGLTQVYLNGTWVKATPVFNKMLCKLYGMEALEFDGVSDSLYHPFAEGGGSMEFLTDHGAFDDVPYDFVMSAMRSKHPRFLDDEGNGTVRGGRLADESALTR
;
A
#
# COMPACT_ATOMS: atom_id res chain seq x y z
N MET A 1 0.53 -2.87 3.59
CA MET A 1 -0.21 -3.58 4.66
C MET A 1 0.31 -3.22 6.07
N HIS A 2 1.58 -3.44 6.43
CA HIS A 2 2.10 -3.17 7.79
C HIS A 2 1.90 -1.72 8.24
N LYS A 3 2.14 -0.74 7.36
CA LYS A 3 1.93 0.68 7.69
C LYS A 3 0.46 1.00 7.95
N SER A 4 -0.47 0.37 7.22
CA SER A 4 -1.91 0.56 7.42
C SER A 4 -2.36 -0.02 8.76
N ALA A 5 -1.86 -1.20 9.15
CA ALA A 5 -2.15 -1.78 10.46
C ALA A 5 -1.58 -0.92 11.60
N LEU A 6 -0.33 -0.44 11.45
CA LEU A 6 0.27 0.47 12.43
C LEU A 6 -0.51 1.78 12.55
N TYR A 7 -0.91 2.37 11.43
CA TYR A 7 -1.71 3.59 11.42
C TYR A 7 -3.06 3.38 12.11
N ALA A 8 -3.76 2.27 11.81
CA ALA A 8 -5.00 1.90 12.47
C ALA A 8 -4.82 1.78 14.00
N ALA A 9 -3.74 1.14 14.45
CA ALA A 9 -3.42 1.01 15.87
C ALA A 9 -3.16 2.38 16.53
N CYS A 10 -2.40 3.26 15.87
CA CYS A 10 -2.12 4.61 16.38
C CYS A 10 -3.39 5.45 16.53
N VAL A 11 -4.26 5.46 15.53
CA VAL A 11 -5.49 6.27 15.61
C VAL A 11 -6.47 5.70 16.64
N ARG A 12 -6.52 4.37 16.82
CA ARG A 12 -7.30 3.73 17.89
C ARG A 12 -6.80 4.12 19.29
N ALA A 13 -5.50 4.23 19.47
CA ALA A 13 -4.91 4.69 20.74
C ALA A 13 -5.33 6.13 21.09
N LEU A 14 -5.75 6.92 20.10
CA LEU A 14 -6.33 8.25 20.28
C LEU A 14 -7.87 8.24 20.42
N GLY A 15 -8.50 7.06 20.52
CA GLY A 15 -9.94 6.93 20.61
C GLY A 15 -10.68 7.07 19.27
N ILE A 16 -9.99 7.08 18.16
CA ILE A 16 -10.60 7.21 16.82
C ILE A 16 -10.89 5.82 16.27
N PRO A 17 -12.16 5.46 15.96
CA PRO A 17 -12.49 4.18 15.36
C PRO A 17 -11.79 4.03 13.99
N SER A 18 -11.22 2.86 13.75
CA SER A 18 -10.56 2.55 12.49
C SER A 18 -10.73 1.08 12.12
N ARG A 19 -10.62 0.76 10.84
CA ARG A 19 -10.60 -0.61 10.32
C ARG A 19 -9.67 -0.72 9.13
N LEU A 20 -9.32 -1.94 8.80
CA LEU A 20 -8.43 -2.25 7.70
C LEU A 20 -9.25 -2.59 6.46
N VAL A 21 -8.85 -2.07 5.31
CA VAL A 21 -9.47 -2.40 4.02
C VAL A 21 -8.41 -3.05 3.15
N TYR A 22 -8.78 -4.13 2.49
CA TYR A 22 -7.90 -4.83 1.57
C TYR A 22 -8.47 -4.81 0.16
N GLY A 23 -7.58 -4.77 -0.81
CA GLY A 23 -7.96 -4.78 -2.22
C GLY A 23 -6.80 -5.17 -3.13
N ASP A 24 -7.10 -5.38 -4.39
CA ASP A 24 -6.10 -5.57 -5.42
C ASP A 24 -5.88 -4.27 -6.17
N VAL A 25 -4.62 -3.90 -6.33
CA VAL A 25 -4.21 -2.65 -6.97
C VAL A 25 -3.24 -2.97 -8.10
N ARG A 26 -3.52 -2.48 -9.30
CA ARG A 26 -2.54 -2.48 -10.38
C ARG A 26 -1.63 -1.27 -10.22
N ASN A 27 -0.33 -1.51 -10.23
CA ASN A 27 0.68 -0.47 -10.12
C ASN A 27 1.47 -0.35 -11.42
N HIS A 28 1.12 0.63 -12.24
CA HIS A 28 1.79 0.90 -13.52
C HIS A 28 3.19 1.50 -13.39
N LEU A 29 3.62 1.84 -12.17
CA LEU A 29 4.91 2.47 -11.88
C LEU A 29 5.92 1.51 -11.26
N ALA A 30 5.54 0.26 -11.08
CA ALA A 30 6.44 -0.73 -10.51
C ALA A 30 7.61 -1.00 -11.47
N SER A 31 8.82 -0.99 -10.92
CA SER A 31 10.02 -1.32 -11.70
C SER A 31 9.94 -2.76 -12.25
N PRO A 32 10.56 -3.07 -13.40
CA PRO A 32 10.60 -4.42 -13.95
C PRO A 32 11.11 -5.47 -12.95
N ARG A 33 12.05 -5.08 -12.08
CA ARG A 33 12.56 -5.91 -11.01
C ARG A 33 11.48 -6.22 -9.97
N LEU A 34 10.71 -5.22 -9.55
CA LEU A 34 9.61 -5.39 -8.59
C LEU A 34 8.50 -6.24 -9.20
N LEU A 35 8.13 -6.00 -10.46
CA LEU A 35 7.14 -6.82 -11.20
C LEU A 35 7.57 -8.29 -11.27
N SER A 36 8.85 -8.54 -11.59
CA SER A 36 9.40 -9.90 -11.64
C SER A 36 9.39 -10.58 -10.26
N HIS A 37 9.68 -9.83 -9.19
CA HIS A 37 9.69 -10.36 -7.82
C HIS A 37 8.27 -10.67 -7.32
N ILE A 38 7.31 -9.83 -7.68
CA ILE A 38 5.90 -9.99 -7.27
C ILE A 38 5.17 -11.02 -8.14
N GLY A 39 5.63 -11.23 -9.37
CA GLY A 39 5.02 -12.13 -10.33
C GLY A 39 3.92 -11.49 -11.17
N GLY A 40 3.88 -10.14 -11.26
CA GLY A 40 2.90 -9.40 -12.04
C GLY A 40 2.76 -7.93 -11.62
N ASP A 41 1.83 -7.22 -12.23
CA ASP A 41 1.55 -5.79 -11.98
C ASP A 41 0.42 -5.56 -10.94
N VAL A 42 -0.21 -6.63 -10.46
CA VAL A 42 -1.29 -6.58 -9.49
C VAL A 42 -0.77 -6.90 -8.09
N PHE A 43 -1.02 -6.00 -7.16
CA PHE A 43 -0.56 -6.06 -5.77
C PHE A 43 -1.73 -6.26 -4.84
N PHE A 44 -1.63 -7.20 -3.92
CA PHE A 44 -2.52 -7.26 -2.77
C PHE A 44 -2.17 -6.11 -1.81
N HIS A 45 -3.10 -5.16 -1.69
CA HIS A 45 -2.89 -3.91 -1.00
C HIS A 45 -3.77 -3.79 0.24
N GLY A 46 -3.29 -3.08 1.26
CA GLY A 46 -4.05 -2.76 2.45
C GLY A 46 -3.99 -1.27 2.76
N LEU A 47 -5.13 -0.70 3.10
CA LEU A 47 -5.27 0.68 3.54
C LEU A 47 -6.07 0.74 4.85
N THR A 48 -6.22 1.91 5.43
CA THR A 48 -6.97 2.12 6.66
C THR A 48 -8.19 2.99 6.37
N GLN A 49 -9.33 2.65 6.95
CA GLN A 49 -10.43 3.58 7.13
C GLN A 49 -10.43 4.11 8.55
N VAL A 50 -10.70 5.40 8.70
CA VAL A 50 -10.88 6.08 9.98
C VAL A 50 -12.27 6.72 10.04
N TYR A 51 -12.92 6.68 11.20
CA TYR A 51 -14.23 7.27 11.38
C TYR A 51 -14.09 8.69 11.94
N LEU A 52 -14.32 9.66 11.09
CA LEU A 52 -14.19 11.08 11.41
C LEU A 52 -15.48 11.81 11.05
N ASN A 53 -15.96 12.66 11.95
CA ASN A 53 -17.14 13.51 11.70
C ASN A 53 -18.37 12.74 11.17
N GLY A 54 -18.60 11.53 11.66
CA GLY A 54 -19.74 10.71 11.24
C GLY A 54 -19.55 9.92 9.95
N THR A 55 -18.36 9.95 9.34
CA THR A 55 -18.06 9.32 8.05
C THR A 55 -16.79 8.48 8.09
N TRP A 56 -16.79 7.35 7.38
CA TRP A 56 -15.59 6.55 7.15
C TRP A 56 -14.78 7.13 6.00
N VAL A 57 -13.53 7.52 6.27
CA VAL A 57 -12.61 8.10 5.29
C VAL A 57 -11.40 7.18 5.11
N LYS A 58 -11.00 6.91 3.88
CA LYS A 58 -9.88 6.03 3.54
C LYS A 58 -8.56 6.79 3.60
N ALA A 59 -7.55 6.18 4.21
CA ALA A 59 -6.19 6.70 4.28
C ALA A 59 -5.18 5.64 3.86
N THR A 60 -4.27 6.02 2.96
CA THR A 60 -3.24 5.12 2.42
C THR A 60 -1.84 5.60 2.81
N PRO A 61 -1.29 5.22 3.99
CA PRO A 61 0.01 5.67 4.45
C PRO A 61 1.16 4.89 3.78
N VAL A 62 1.34 5.02 2.45
CA VAL A 62 2.29 4.20 1.68
C VAL A 62 3.68 4.79 1.68
N PHE A 63 3.87 6.00 1.17
CA PHE A 63 5.16 6.63 0.98
C PHE A 63 5.34 7.86 1.87
N ASN A 64 6.51 7.97 2.49
CA ASN A 64 6.89 9.19 3.18
C ASN A 64 7.41 10.25 2.19
N LYS A 65 7.53 11.50 2.64
CA LYS A 65 7.96 12.64 1.79
C LYS A 65 9.31 12.39 1.11
N MET A 66 10.24 11.69 1.77
CA MET A 66 11.55 11.38 1.19
C MET A 66 11.42 10.41 0.01
N LEU A 67 10.62 9.33 0.15
CA LEU A 67 10.36 8.39 -0.93
C LEU A 67 9.58 9.04 -2.07
N CYS A 68 8.59 9.88 -1.77
CA CYS A 68 7.88 10.63 -2.79
C CYS A 68 8.83 11.49 -3.62
N LYS A 69 9.73 12.21 -2.97
CA LYS A 69 10.76 13.01 -3.66
C LYS A 69 11.68 12.14 -4.52
N LEU A 70 12.08 10.97 -4.03
CA LEU A 70 12.94 10.03 -4.77
C LEU A 70 12.27 9.52 -6.05
N TYR A 71 10.96 9.25 -5.98
CA TYR A 71 10.17 8.75 -7.12
C TYR A 71 9.56 9.86 -7.98
N GLY A 72 9.81 11.13 -7.68
CA GLY A 72 9.22 12.25 -8.43
C GLY A 72 7.71 12.38 -8.27
N MET A 73 7.19 11.97 -7.12
CA MET A 73 5.77 12.03 -6.78
C MET A 73 5.51 13.10 -5.72
N GLU A 74 4.31 13.65 -5.69
CA GLU A 74 3.86 14.45 -4.57
C GLU A 74 3.48 13.56 -3.39
N ALA A 75 3.63 14.08 -2.17
CA ALA A 75 3.18 13.39 -0.98
C ALA A 75 1.65 13.32 -0.95
N LEU A 76 1.13 12.15 -0.61
CA LEU A 76 -0.30 11.97 -0.40
C LEU A 76 -0.67 12.58 0.95
N GLU A 77 -1.39 13.69 0.91
CA GLU A 77 -1.90 14.35 2.10
C GLU A 77 -3.26 13.75 2.51
N PHE A 78 -3.54 13.76 3.80
CA PHE A 78 -4.80 13.30 4.36
C PHE A 78 -5.47 14.45 5.11
N ASP A 79 -6.61 14.90 4.62
CA ASP A 79 -7.36 16.03 5.17
C ASP A 79 -8.42 15.63 6.22
N GLY A 80 -8.65 14.33 6.38
CA GLY A 80 -9.67 13.79 7.28
C GLY A 80 -11.11 13.93 6.79
N VAL A 81 -11.31 14.38 5.56
CA VAL A 81 -12.63 14.60 4.94
C VAL A 81 -12.78 13.78 3.67
N SER A 82 -11.76 13.79 2.82
CA SER A 82 -11.74 13.10 1.53
C SER A 82 -10.93 11.81 1.61
N ASP A 83 -11.30 10.82 0.79
CA ASP A 83 -10.51 9.60 0.64
C ASP A 83 -9.13 9.92 0.08
N SER A 84 -8.08 9.49 0.79
CA SER A 84 -6.69 9.64 0.39
C SER A 84 -6.17 8.30 -0.12
N LEU A 85 -6.35 8.04 -1.42
CA LEU A 85 -6.12 6.72 -2.03
C LEU A 85 -4.90 6.67 -2.94
N TYR A 86 -4.66 7.71 -3.73
CA TYR A 86 -3.69 7.71 -4.81
C TYR A 86 -2.70 8.86 -4.65
N HIS A 87 -1.42 8.55 -4.84
CA HIS A 87 -0.42 9.60 -4.97
C HIS A 87 -0.65 10.36 -6.27
N PRO A 88 -0.71 11.71 -6.22
CA PRO A 88 -0.71 12.50 -7.43
C PRO A 88 0.65 12.36 -8.11
N PHE A 89 0.62 11.98 -9.38
CA PHE A 89 1.82 11.88 -10.20
C PHE A 89 1.99 13.14 -11.02
N ALA A 90 3.25 13.53 -11.26
CA ALA A 90 3.58 14.55 -12.23
C ALA A 90 3.07 14.14 -13.63
N GLU A 91 2.78 15.11 -14.49
CA GLU A 91 2.20 14.92 -15.83
C GLU A 91 2.86 13.77 -16.60
N GLY A 92 2.04 12.83 -17.07
CA GLY A 92 2.46 11.67 -17.88
C GLY A 92 2.78 10.39 -17.10
N GLY A 93 2.70 10.40 -15.78
CA GLY A 93 2.90 9.20 -14.94
C GLY A 93 1.67 8.29 -14.95
N GLY A 94 1.90 6.97 -14.98
CA GLY A 94 0.86 5.97 -14.78
C GLY A 94 0.17 6.13 -13.43
N SER A 95 -1.03 5.62 -13.28
CA SER A 95 -1.81 5.67 -12.04
C SER A 95 -1.86 4.30 -11.37
N MET A 96 -2.12 4.28 -10.06
CA MET A 96 -2.58 3.08 -9.40
C MET A 96 -4.07 2.89 -9.69
N GLU A 97 -4.47 1.67 -9.99
CA GLU A 97 -5.86 1.32 -10.28
C GLU A 97 -6.35 0.29 -9.27
N PHE A 98 -7.44 0.59 -8.55
CA PHE A 98 -8.11 -0.40 -7.72
C PHE A 98 -8.95 -1.33 -8.60
N LEU A 99 -8.60 -2.63 -8.56
CA LEU A 99 -9.27 -3.66 -9.36
C LEU A 99 -10.36 -4.37 -8.56
N THR A 100 -10.10 -4.65 -7.29
CA THR A 100 -10.99 -5.42 -6.43
C THR A 100 -10.98 -4.84 -5.03
N ASP A 101 -12.15 -4.66 -4.43
CA ASP A 101 -12.31 -4.36 -3.01
C ASP A 101 -12.69 -5.66 -2.29
N HIS A 102 -11.88 -6.09 -1.34
CA HIS A 102 -12.11 -7.28 -0.52
C HIS A 102 -12.85 -6.96 0.78
N GLY A 103 -13.22 -5.70 0.98
CA GLY A 103 -13.99 -5.24 2.12
C GLY A 103 -13.15 -4.72 3.28
N ALA A 104 -13.87 -4.30 4.32
CA ALA A 104 -13.33 -3.73 5.54
C ALA A 104 -13.40 -4.73 6.70
N PHE A 105 -12.36 -4.74 7.52
CA PHE A 105 -12.18 -5.65 8.65
C PHE A 105 -11.87 -4.84 9.92
N ASP A 106 -12.51 -5.20 11.00
CA ASP A 106 -12.32 -4.52 12.28
C ASP A 106 -10.94 -4.78 12.90
N ASP A 107 -10.28 -5.87 12.51
CA ASP A 107 -8.90 -6.19 12.89
C ASP A 107 -8.16 -6.83 11.70
N VAL A 108 -6.88 -7.20 11.88
CA VAL A 108 -6.10 -7.89 10.85
C VAL A 108 -6.67 -9.29 10.61
N PRO A 109 -7.29 -9.57 9.47
CA PRO A 109 -7.79 -10.91 9.14
C PRO A 109 -6.62 -11.80 8.69
N TYR A 110 -5.85 -12.28 9.65
CA TYR A 110 -4.55 -12.94 9.40
C TYR A 110 -4.63 -14.06 8.38
N ASP A 111 -5.57 -14.99 8.53
CA ASP A 111 -5.69 -16.14 7.62
C ASP A 111 -6.05 -15.73 6.19
N PHE A 112 -6.93 -14.73 6.05
CA PHE A 112 -7.28 -14.16 4.76
C PHE A 112 -6.07 -13.48 4.11
N VAL A 113 -5.35 -12.65 4.85
CA VAL A 113 -4.14 -11.95 4.35
C VAL A 113 -3.09 -12.96 3.95
N MET A 114 -2.81 -13.96 4.76
CA MET A 114 -1.81 -14.99 4.46
C MET A 114 -2.21 -15.85 3.26
N SER A 115 -3.49 -16.20 3.14
CA SER A 115 -4.01 -16.93 1.97
C SER A 115 -3.87 -16.10 0.69
N ALA A 116 -4.25 -14.82 0.73
CA ALA A 116 -4.10 -13.91 -0.41
C ALA A 116 -2.63 -13.73 -0.81
N MET A 117 -1.73 -13.57 0.16
CA MET A 117 -0.30 -13.45 -0.10
C MET A 117 0.28 -14.71 -0.72
N ARG A 118 -0.06 -15.90 -0.20
CA ARG A 118 0.40 -17.20 -0.79
C ARG A 118 -0.08 -17.37 -2.22
N SER A 119 -1.32 -17.00 -2.49
CA SER A 119 -1.93 -17.15 -3.82
C SER A 119 -1.37 -16.15 -4.83
N LYS A 120 -1.26 -14.87 -4.44
CA LYS A 120 -0.93 -13.78 -5.37
C LYS A 120 0.56 -13.48 -5.43
N HIS A 121 1.27 -13.68 -4.34
CA HIS A 121 2.67 -13.32 -4.19
C HIS A 121 3.49 -14.44 -3.53
N PRO A 122 3.49 -15.66 -4.09
CA PRO A 122 4.16 -16.81 -3.46
C PRO A 122 5.65 -16.53 -3.20
N ARG A 123 6.32 -15.82 -4.12
CA ARG A 123 7.74 -15.50 -4.00
C ARG A 123 8.10 -14.62 -2.77
N PHE A 124 7.13 -13.91 -2.19
CA PHE A 124 7.35 -13.16 -0.94
C PHE A 124 7.45 -14.06 0.29
N LEU A 125 7.00 -15.30 0.19
CA LEU A 125 6.91 -16.24 1.29
C LEU A 125 7.88 -17.42 1.13
N ASP A 126 8.49 -17.58 -0.04
CA ASP A 126 9.38 -18.71 -0.36
C ASP A 126 10.79 -18.56 0.23
N ASP A 127 11.19 -17.34 0.63
CA ASP A 127 12.45 -17.09 1.33
C ASP A 127 12.27 -17.35 2.84
N GLU A 128 12.23 -18.60 3.28
CA GLU A 128 12.38 -19.11 4.65
C GLU A 128 12.15 -18.07 5.81
N GLY A 129 11.04 -17.35 5.76
CA GLY A 129 10.68 -16.36 6.76
C GLY A 129 11.53 -15.08 6.79
N ASN A 130 12.45 -14.91 5.88
CA ASN A 130 13.31 -13.74 5.77
C ASN A 130 12.86 -12.87 4.60
N GLY A 131 11.73 -12.17 4.77
CA GLY A 131 11.16 -11.22 3.81
C GLY A 131 12.03 -10.00 3.50
N THR A 132 13.33 -10.17 3.41
CA THR A 132 14.27 -9.16 2.95
C THR A 132 14.42 -9.29 1.45
N VAL A 133 13.85 -8.36 0.69
CA VAL A 133 14.30 -8.07 -0.68
C VAL A 133 15.80 -7.77 -0.60
N ARG A 134 16.64 -8.81 -0.79
CA ARG A 134 18.08 -8.65 -0.75
C ARG A 134 18.53 -7.77 -1.90
N GLY A 135 19.09 -6.62 -1.57
CA GLY A 135 20.16 -6.00 -2.33
C GLY A 135 19.77 -5.15 -3.54
N GLY A 136 18.81 -4.24 -3.42
CA GLY A 136 18.75 -3.06 -4.28
C GLY A 136 18.77 -1.80 -3.41
N ARG A 137 19.56 -0.81 -3.76
CA ARG A 137 19.38 0.51 -3.17
C ARG A 137 18.09 1.09 -3.76
N LEU A 138 17.24 1.70 -2.93
CA LEU A 138 16.04 2.43 -3.39
C LEU A 138 16.36 3.43 -4.52
N ALA A 139 17.58 3.97 -4.52
CA ALA A 139 18.09 4.84 -5.58
C ALA A 139 18.24 4.12 -6.94
N ASP A 140 18.57 2.83 -6.96
CA ASP A 140 18.74 2.07 -8.19
C ASP A 140 17.38 1.74 -8.82
N GLU A 141 16.33 1.59 -8.00
CA GLU A 141 14.97 1.39 -8.49
C GLU A 141 14.37 2.67 -9.08
N SER A 142 14.67 3.84 -8.50
CA SER A 142 14.21 5.13 -9.01
C SER A 142 14.87 5.54 -10.33
N ALA A 143 16.07 5.03 -10.62
CA ALA A 143 16.78 5.30 -11.88
C ALA A 143 16.19 4.53 -13.07
N LEU A 144 15.45 3.44 -12.82
CA LEU A 144 14.83 2.61 -13.86
C LEU A 144 13.42 3.09 -14.26
N THR A 145 12.89 4.09 -13.58
CA THR A 145 11.56 4.68 -13.83
C THR A 145 11.59 6.05 -14.52
N ARG A 146 12.78 6.46 -15.01
CA ARG A 146 12.95 7.70 -15.79
C ARG A 146 13.12 7.41 -17.27
#